data_67ef83a7465a96c382d31a92b4faee88
#
_entry.id   67ef83a7465a96c382d31a92b4faee88
#
_cell.length_a   1.000
_cell.length_b   1.000
_cell.length_c   1.000
_cell.angle_alpha   90.00
_cell.angle_beta   90.00
_cell.angle_gamma   90.00
#
_symmetry.space_group_name_H-M   'P 1'
#
loop_
_entity.id
_entity.type
_entity.pdbx_description
1 polymer ?
#
loop_
_entity_poly.entity_id
_entity_poly.type
_entity_poly.pdbx_seq_one_letter_code
_entity_poly.pdbx_strand_id
1 'polypeptide(L)'
;VANRHANLKVGEVLSFSQCSVNLPPPESISPFSIEMQGVLTGCRMLGFVEHDAQCIMQAWVKQSTRLGFFDVNQWPSSAFDFGISPYPREGAFATCPKQLGLYAVLPSAQWVSRMAKAGVPTIQLRFKSENKHAIAEEVSAAVEAVKGTNALLFINDHWQEAIAAGAYGVHLGQEDMQDAQLEKIRSS
;
A
#
# COMPACT_ATOMS: atom_id res chain seq x y z
N VAL A 1 21.71 2.46 -10.23
CA VAL A 1 21.58 3.30 -9.01
C VAL A 1 22.93 3.35 -8.30
N ALA A 2 23.50 2.22 -7.84
CA ALA A 2 24.77 2.19 -7.09
C ALA A 2 25.90 2.90 -7.81
N ASN A 3 26.13 2.64 -9.11
CA ASN A 3 27.21 3.27 -9.87
C ASN A 3 27.05 4.80 -10.05
N ARG A 4 25.82 5.31 -10.00
CA ARG A 4 25.57 6.75 -10.03
C ARG A 4 25.85 7.43 -8.70
N HIS A 5 25.73 6.71 -7.60
CA HIS A 5 25.77 7.28 -6.25
C HIS A 5 26.97 6.85 -5.42
N ALA A 6 27.72 5.82 -5.85
CA ALA A 6 28.92 5.34 -5.16
C ALA A 6 30.01 6.41 -5.01
N ASN A 7 30.04 7.42 -5.86
CA ASN A 7 31.03 8.51 -5.84
C ASN A 7 30.53 9.79 -5.16
N LEU A 8 29.29 9.82 -4.67
CA LEU A 8 28.75 11.00 -4.02
C LEU A 8 29.29 11.11 -2.59
N LYS A 9 29.81 12.27 -2.25
CA LYS A 9 30.27 12.57 -0.90
C LYS A 9 29.10 13.04 -0.04
N VAL A 10 29.18 12.73 1.24
CA VAL A 10 28.22 13.24 2.24
C VAL A 10 28.20 14.77 2.18
N GLY A 11 27.02 15.35 2.09
CA GLY A 11 26.83 16.80 2.00
C GLY A 11 26.85 17.37 0.57
N GLU A 12 27.05 16.56 -0.46
CA GLU A 12 26.88 17.03 -1.84
C GLU A 12 25.41 17.31 -2.14
N VAL A 13 25.17 18.41 -2.84
CA VAL A 13 23.83 18.78 -3.33
C VAL A 13 23.63 18.17 -4.72
N LEU A 14 22.64 17.31 -4.86
CA LEU A 14 22.21 16.77 -6.14
C LEU A 14 21.15 17.69 -6.73
N SER A 15 21.47 18.24 -7.92
CA SER A 15 20.53 19.07 -8.66
C SER A 15 19.81 18.23 -9.71
N PHE A 16 18.51 18.06 -9.55
CA PHE A 16 17.60 17.61 -10.60
C PHE A 16 16.97 18.84 -11.23
N SER A 17 16.49 18.74 -12.44
CA SER A 17 16.07 19.87 -13.28
C SER A 17 15.15 20.90 -12.61
N GLN A 18 14.62 20.64 -11.42
CA GLN A 18 13.78 21.59 -10.66
C GLN A 18 13.90 21.48 -9.12
N CYS A 19 14.75 20.61 -8.58
CA CYS A 19 14.95 20.55 -7.12
C CYS A 19 16.36 20.14 -6.75
N SER A 20 16.85 20.67 -5.63
CA SER A 20 18.12 20.29 -5.02
C SER A 20 17.85 19.48 -3.76
N VAL A 21 18.48 18.34 -3.63
CA VAL A 21 18.34 17.46 -2.47
C VAL A 21 19.67 17.38 -1.74
N ASN A 22 19.68 17.75 -0.46
CA ASN A 22 20.80 17.50 0.41
C ASN A 22 20.81 16.03 0.84
N LEU A 23 21.92 15.34 0.59
CA LEU A 23 22.10 13.99 1.09
C LEU A 23 22.23 14.02 2.61
N PRO A 24 21.42 13.26 3.36
CA PRO A 24 21.63 13.13 4.79
C PRO A 24 22.99 12.47 5.06
N PRO A 25 23.64 12.79 6.21
CA PRO A 25 24.83 12.08 6.62
C PRO A 25 24.54 10.57 6.72
N PRO A 26 25.50 9.70 6.42
CA PRO A 26 25.32 8.27 6.59
C PRO A 26 25.05 7.99 8.08
N GLU A 27 23.86 7.51 8.38
CA GLU A 27 23.60 6.92 9.68
C GLU A 27 24.54 5.73 9.85
N SER A 28 25.13 5.61 11.04
CA SER A 28 26.12 4.63 11.48
C SER A 28 26.20 3.37 10.63
N ILE A 29 27.40 3.07 10.13
CA ILE A 29 27.77 1.96 9.24
C ILE A 29 26.97 0.71 9.55
N SER A 30 25.87 0.55 8.84
CA SER A 30 25.16 -0.72 8.72
C SER A 30 26.05 -1.68 7.90
N PRO A 31 26.05 -3.00 8.15
CA PRO A 31 26.85 -3.98 7.43
C PRO A 31 26.45 -4.13 5.95
N PHE A 32 25.69 -3.19 5.43
CA PHE A 32 25.27 -3.20 4.05
C PHE A 32 26.39 -2.71 3.12
N SER A 33 26.54 -3.40 2.01
CA SER A 33 27.50 -3.01 0.97
C SER A 33 27.22 -1.59 0.44
N ILE A 34 28.20 -1.00 -0.20
CA ILE A 34 28.07 0.32 -0.85
C ILE A 34 26.89 0.32 -1.84
N GLU A 35 26.63 -0.83 -2.50
CA GLU A 35 25.53 -1.00 -3.42
C GLU A 35 24.16 -0.79 -2.74
N MET A 36 23.98 -1.33 -1.54
CA MET A 36 22.72 -1.21 -0.79
C MET A 36 22.49 0.21 -0.28
N GLN A 37 23.54 0.90 0.12
CA GLN A 37 23.47 2.32 0.43
C GLN A 37 23.09 3.15 -0.79
N GLY A 38 23.64 2.80 -1.96
CA GLY A 38 23.29 3.42 -3.24
C GLY A 38 21.83 3.18 -3.62
N VAL A 39 21.30 1.97 -3.39
CA VAL A 39 19.85 1.66 -3.58
C VAL A 39 19.00 2.54 -2.68
N LEU A 40 19.29 2.57 -1.38
CA LEU A 40 18.51 3.34 -0.41
C LEU A 40 18.50 4.84 -0.75
N THR A 41 19.67 5.38 -1.06
CA THR A 41 19.81 6.78 -1.50
C THR A 41 19.03 7.04 -2.78
N GLY A 42 19.14 6.15 -3.78
CA GLY A 42 18.40 6.26 -5.03
C GLY A 42 16.89 6.24 -4.85
N CYS A 43 16.37 5.39 -3.98
CA CYS A 43 14.94 5.33 -3.65
C CYS A 43 14.46 6.65 -3.02
N ARG A 44 15.19 7.17 -2.04
CA ARG A 44 14.89 8.46 -1.40
C ARG A 44 14.86 9.61 -2.41
N MET A 45 15.81 9.63 -3.34
CA MET A 45 15.87 10.64 -4.42
C MET A 45 14.72 10.52 -5.41
N LEU A 46 14.17 9.32 -5.60
CA LEU A 46 12.98 9.09 -6.42
C LEU A 46 11.67 9.45 -5.67
N GLY A 47 11.77 9.88 -4.42
CA GLY A 47 10.61 10.31 -3.62
C GLY A 47 9.92 9.19 -2.85
N PHE A 48 10.53 8.00 -2.74
CA PHE A 48 9.99 6.96 -1.85
C PHE A 48 10.10 7.41 -0.39
N VAL A 49 9.05 7.14 0.38
CA VAL A 49 9.11 7.30 1.83
C VAL A 49 10.10 6.30 2.43
N GLU A 50 10.63 6.61 3.62
CA GLU A 50 11.73 5.84 4.21
C GLU A 50 11.41 4.34 4.33
N HIS A 51 10.21 4.01 4.77
CA HIS A 51 9.77 2.62 4.90
C HIS A 51 9.81 1.87 3.56
N ASP A 52 9.29 2.45 2.50
CA ASP A 52 9.28 1.84 1.16
C ASP A 52 10.69 1.72 0.58
N ALA A 53 11.54 2.74 0.80
CA ALA A 53 12.93 2.71 0.39
C ALA A 53 13.69 1.54 1.07
N GLN A 54 13.45 1.32 2.36
CA GLN A 54 14.01 0.20 3.10
C GLN A 54 13.47 -1.15 2.62
N CYS A 55 12.18 -1.27 2.35
CA CYS A 55 11.58 -2.48 1.78
C CYS A 55 12.21 -2.84 0.43
N ILE A 56 12.40 -1.87 -0.46
CA ILE A 56 13.06 -2.07 -1.76
C ILE A 56 14.51 -2.48 -1.57
N MET A 57 15.24 -1.82 -0.69
CA MET A 57 16.63 -2.18 -0.39
C MET A 57 16.74 -3.62 0.12
N GLN A 58 15.88 -4.02 1.06
CA GLN A 58 15.86 -5.39 1.60
C GLN A 58 15.50 -6.43 0.53
N ALA A 59 14.55 -6.11 -0.35
CA ALA A 59 14.21 -6.96 -1.48
C ALA A 59 15.41 -7.14 -2.42
N TRP A 60 16.19 -6.08 -2.66
CA TRP A 60 17.39 -6.16 -3.46
C TRP A 60 18.49 -7.00 -2.81
N VAL A 61 18.65 -6.93 -1.48
CA VAL A 61 19.55 -7.82 -0.72
C VAL A 61 19.18 -9.28 -0.96
N LYS A 62 17.89 -9.63 -0.80
CA LYS A 62 17.40 -10.99 -1.01
C LYS A 62 17.58 -11.45 -2.46
N GLN A 63 17.26 -10.60 -3.43
CA GLN A 63 17.50 -10.87 -4.85
C GLN A 63 18.98 -11.13 -5.12
N SER A 64 19.87 -10.26 -4.64
CA SER A 64 21.32 -10.40 -4.85
C SER A 64 21.87 -11.67 -4.21
N THR A 65 21.38 -12.02 -3.01
CA THR A 65 21.76 -13.27 -2.34
C THR A 65 21.31 -14.48 -3.14
N ARG A 66 20.09 -14.47 -3.67
CA ARG A 66 19.53 -15.57 -4.49
C ARG A 66 20.24 -15.73 -5.83
N LEU A 67 20.62 -14.60 -6.47
CA LEU A 67 21.30 -14.61 -7.76
C LEU A 67 22.83 -14.79 -7.64
N GLY A 68 23.41 -14.53 -6.48
CA GLY A 68 24.85 -14.54 -6.24
C GLY A 68 25.59 -13.27 -6.69
N PHE A 69 24.87 -12.26 -7.19
CA PHE A 69 25.44 -10.97 -7.62
C PHE A 69 24.40 -9.85 -7.54
N PHE A 70 24.88 -8.62 -7.48
CA PHE A 70 24.06 -7.41 -7.56
C PHE A 70 23.98 -6.90 -9.01
N ASP A 71 22.75 -6.68 -9.50
CA ASP A 71 22.53 -6.05 -10.81
C ASP A 71 21.72 -4.75 -10.65
N VAL A 72 22.35 -3.62 -10.91
CA VAL A 72 21.73 -2.29 -10.82
C VAL A 72 20.60 -2.08 -11.83
N ASN A 73 20.58 -2.83 -12.92
CA ASN A 73 19.56 -2.70 -13.97
C ASN A 73 18.32 -3.59 -13.71
N GLN A 74 18.43 -4.50 -12.77
CA GLN A 74 17.36 -5.44 -12.47
C GLN A 74 16.71 -5.13 -11.11
N TRP A 75 15.65 -4.34 -11.14
CA TRP A 75 14.86 -4.05 -9.96
C TRP A 75 14.21 -5.33 -9.41
N PRO A 76 14.13 -5.50 -8.07
CA PRO A 76 13.42 -6.60 -7.47
C PRO A 76 11.96 -6.60 -7.92
N SER A 77 11.48 -7.71 -8.40
CA SER A 77 10.09 -7.90 -8.87
C SER A 77 9.46 -9.18 -8.36
N SER A 78 10.26 -10.08 -7.74
CA SER A 78 9.74 -11.30 -7.16
C SER A 78 9.04 -11.02 -5.83
N ALA A 79 7.81 -11.46 -5.70
CA ALA A 79 7.05 -11.39 -4.44
C ALA A 79 7.85 -11.99 -3.26
N PHE A 80 8.61 -13.06 -3.50
CA PHE A 80 9.47 -13.70 -2.52
C PHE A 80 10.54 -12.76 -1.96
N ASP A 81 11.17 -11.93 -2.81
CA ASP A 81 12.19 -10.98 -2.40
C ASP A 81 11.60 -9.89 -1.49
N PHE A 82 10.32 -9.55 -1.65
CA PHE A 82 9.57 -8.66 -0.76
C PHE A 82 8.97 -9.36 0.48
N GLY A 83 9.22 -10.65 0.66
CA GLY A 83 8.69 -11.42 1.79
C GLY A 83 7.21 -11.77 1.65
N ILE A 84 6.65 -11.62 0.45
CA ILE A 84 5.26 -11.98 0.17
C ILE A 84 5.19 -13.48 -0.12
N SER A 85 4.46 -14.21 0.72
CA SER A 85 4.23 -15.64 0.54
C SER A 85 3.10 -15.91 -0.44
N PRO A 86 3.19 -16.99 -1.27
CA PRO A 86 2.10 -17.36 -2.17
C PRO A 86 0.85 -17.81 -1.40
N TYR A 87 -0.30 -17.71 -2.07
CA TYR A 87 -1.56 -18.29 -1.57
C TYR A 87 -1.68 -19.77 -1.90
N PRO A 88 -2.41 -20.56 -1.07
CA PRO A 88 -2.96 -20.24 0.24
C PRO A 88 -1.86 -20.25 1.34
N ARG A 89 -2.04 -19.44 2.39
CA ARG A 89 -1.16 -19.42 3.56
C ARG A 89 -1.98 -19.36 4.84
N GLU A 90 -1.46 -19.92 5.91
CA GLU A 90 -2.06 -19.80 7.24
C GLU A 90 -2.18 -18.32 7.63
N GLY A 91 -3.32 -17.92 8.18
CA GLY A 91 -3.59 -16.54 8.55
C GLY A 91 -3.77 -15.58 7.38
N ALA A 92 -4.05 -16.07 6.18
CA ALA A 92 -4.38 -15.19 5.06
C ALA A 92 -5.75 -14.52 5.23
N PHE A 93 -5.90 -13.30 4.69
CA PHE A 93 -7.22 -12.69 4.51
C PHE A 93 -8.04 -13.45 3.47
N ALA A 94 -9.36 -13.26 3.48
CA ALA A 94 -10.24 -13.79 2.45
C ALA A 94 -9.77 -13.33 1.06
N THR A 95 -9.95 -14.21 0.07
CA THR A 95 -9.48 -13.94 -1.29
C THR A 95 -10.29 -12.83 -1.94
N CYS A 96 -9.63 -11.79 -2.40
CA CYS A 96 -10.21 -10.74 -3.21
C CYS A 96 -10.01 -11.07 -4.71
N PRO A 97 -10.98 -10.76 -5.59
CA PRO A 97 -10.80 -10.95 -7.04
C PRO A 97 -9.58 -10.18 -7.56
N LYS A 98 -8.78 -10.81 -8.43
CA LYS A 98 -7.58 -10.17 -9.01
C LYS A 98 -7.91 -9.03 -9.97
N GLN A 99 -9.08 -9.09 -10.61
CA GLN A 99 -9.56 -8.08 -11.55
C GLN A 99 -10.83 -7.43 -10.99
N LEU A 100 -10.67 -6.26 -10.43
CA LEU A 100 -11.75 -5.49 -9.81
C LEU A 100 -12.53 -4.65 -10.83
N GLY A 101 -12.02 -4.52 -12.06
CA GLY A 101 -12.61 -3.67 -13.08
C GLY A 101 -12.56 -2.18 -12.71
N LEU A 102 -13.61 -1.45 -13.08
CA LEU A 102 -13.74 -0.06 -12.66
C LEU A 102 -13.92 0.04 -11.14
N TYR A 103 -13.02 0.74 -10.49
CA TYR A 103 -13.03 0.96 -9.05
C TYR A 103 -13.47 2.41 -8.75
N ALA A 104 -14.69 2.61 -8.28
CA ALA A 104 -15.24 3.93 -8.01
C ALA A 104 -15.13 4.30 -6.52
N VAL A 105 -14.49 5.42 -6.21
CA VAL A 105 -14.40 5.98 -4.86
C VAL A 105 -15.46 7.06 -4.69
N LEU A 106 -16.40 6.86 -3.77
CA LEU A 106 -17.62 7.64 -3.67
C LEU A 106 -17.82 8.21 -2.24
N PRO A 107 -18.35 9.42 -2.11
CA PRO A 107 -18.43 10.11 -0.83
C PRO A 107 -19.67 9.77 0.01
N SER A 108 -20.67 9.08 -0.56
CA SER A 108 -21.93 8.81 0.15
C SER A 108 -22.64 7.55 -0.35
N ALA A 109 -23.49 6.98 0.51
CA ALA A 109 -24.35 5.85 0.19
C ALA A 109 -25.30 6.13 -0.99
N GLN A 110 -25.74 7.38 -1.15
CA GLN A 110 -26.54 7.79 -2.31
C GLN A 110 -25.77 7.59 -3.64
N TRP A 111 -24.50 7.98 -3.66
CA TRP A 111 -23.63 7.75 -4.83
C TRP A 111 -23.33 6.27 -5.02
N VAL A 112 -23.10 5.53 -3.94
CA VAL A 112 -22.94 4.06 -3.97
C VAL A 112 -24.15 3.42 -4.66
N SER A 113 -25.39 3.77 -4.23
CA SER A 113 -26.62 3.26 -4.84
C SER A 113 -26.70 3.54 -6.34
N ARG A 114 -26.38 4.77 -6.76
CA ARG A 114 -26.41 5.16 -8.17
C ARG A 114 -25.43 4.35 -9.02
N MET A 115 -24.19 4.21 -8.54
CA MET A 115 -23.14 3.52 -9.27
C MET A 115 -23.33 2.00 -9.29
N ALA A 116 -23.79 1.41 -8.19
CA ALA A 116 -24.13 0.00 -8.14
C ALA A 116 -25.25 -0.35 -9.12
N LYS A 117 -26.32 0.47 -9.18
CA LYS A 117 -27.41 0.32 -10.16
C LYS A 117 -26.95 0.54 -11.60
N ALA A 118 -25.95 1.35 -11.83
CA ALA A 118 -25.33 1.57 -13.13
C ALA A 118 -24.37 0.43 -13.54
N GLY A 119 -24.17 -0.58 -12.67
CA GLY A 119 -23.35 -1.76 -12.98
C GLY A 119 -21.86 -1.58 -12.71
N VAL A 120 -21.45 -0.59 -11.90
CA VAL A 120 -20.05 -0.45 -11.48
C VAL A 120 -19.66 -1.65 -10.61
N PRO A 121 -18.65 -2.44 -11.00
CA PRO A 121 -18.36 -3.72 -10.34
C PRO A 121 -17.67 -3.57 -8.97
N THR A 122 -16.94 -2.49 -8.75
CA THR A 122 -16.23 -2.28 -7.47
C THR A 122 -16.39 -0.84 -7.01
N ILE A 123 -16.82 -0.69 -5.78
CA ILE A 123 -17.18 0.60 -5.19
C ILE A 123 -16.51 0.72 -3.81
N GLN A 124 -15.90 1.86 -3.56
CA GLN A 124 -15.41 2.23 -2.23
C GLN A 124 -16.23 3.39 -1.69
N LEU A 125 -16.84 3.21 -0.53
CA LEU A 125 -17.41 4.32 0.24
C LEU A 125 -16.26 5.02 1.00
N ARG A 126 -16.00 6.29 0.67
CA ARG A 126 -15.05 7.15 1.39
C ARG A 126 -15.79 8.32 2.02
N PHE A 127 -16.51 8.01 3.09
CA PHE A 127 -17.25 8.99 3.88
C PHE A 127 -16.35 9.52 5.00
N LYS A 128 -16.19 10.85 5.08
CA LYS A 128 -15.37 11.49 6.11
C LYS A 128 -16.29 12.21 7.11
N SER A 129 -16.23 11.78 8.35
CA SER A 129 -16.96 12.37 9.47
C SER A 129 -16.26 12.03 10.78
N GLU A 130 -16.38 12.90 11.78
CA GLU A 130 -15.96 12.61 13.15
C GLU A 130 -17.14 12.05 13.99
N ASN A 131 -18.34 12.09 13.46
CA ASN A 131 -19.53 11.57 14.12
C ASN A 131 -19.69 10.07 13.84
N LYS A 132 -19.39 9.25 14.84
CA LYS A 132 -19.45 7.78 14.75
C LYS A 132 -20.84 7.27 14.37
N HIS A 133 -21.91 7.92 14.85
CA HIS A 133 -23.27 7.51 14.50
C HIS A 133 -23.55 7.76 13.01
N ALA A 134 -23.19 8.92 12.51
CA ALA A 134 -23.33 9.23 11.08
C ALA A 134 -22.50 8.29 10.20
N ILE A 135 -21.31 7.87 10.64
CA ILE A 135 -20.48 6.89 9.94
C ILE A 135 -21.20 5.54 9.88
N ALA A 136 -21.73 5.06 11.02
CA ALA A 136 -22.41 3.78 11.07
C ALA A 136 -23.70 3.76 10.21
N GLU A 137 -24.46 4.85 10.22
CA GLU A 137 -25.65 5.00 9.37
C GLU A 137 -25.28 5.00 7.89
N GLU A 138 -24.25 5.77 7.50
CA GLU A 138 -23.81 5.87 6.10
C GLU A 138 -23.26 4.55 5.58
N VAL A 139 -22.45 3.84 6.39
CA VAL A 139 -21.93 2.52 6.05
C VAL A 139 -23.07 1.51 5.89
N SER A 140 -24.02 1.49 6.83
CA SER A 140 -25.18 0.60 6.75
C SER A 140 -26.02 0.87 5.52
N ALA A 141 -26.29 2.14 5.22
CA ALA A 141 -27.04 2.55 4.04
C ALA A 141 -26.32 2.15 2.74
N ALA A 142 -24.98 2.24 2.70
CA ALA A 142 -24.19 1.82 1.53
C ALA A 142 -24.24 0.30 1.35
N VAL A 143 -24.16 -0.48 2.42
CA VAL A 143 -24.29 -1.95 2.34
C VAL A 143 -25.68 -2.35 1.81
N GLU A 144 -26.74 -1.72 2.32
CA GLU A 144 -28.10 -1.96 1.78
C GLU A 144 -28.21 -1.56 0.30
N ALA A 145 -27.56 -0.48 -0.10
CA ALA A 145 -27.64 0.02 -1.47
C ALA A 145 -27.01 -0.90 -2.51
N VAL A 146 -26.09 -1.78 -2.14
CA VAL A 146 -25.47 -2.75 -3.06
C VAL A 146 -26.16 -4.11 -3.06
N LYS A 147 -27.08 -4.35 -2.13
CA LYS A 147 -27.85 -5.62 -2.11
C LYS A 147 -28.62 -5.83 -3.41
N GLY A 148 -28.54 -7.06 -3.92
CA GLY A 148 -29.16 -7.41 -5.20
C GLY A 148 -28.42 -6.90 -6.44
N THR A 149 -27.22 -6.32 -6.28
CA THR A 149 -26.31 -5.98 -7.36
C THR A 149 -25.07 -6.88 -7.33
N ASN A 150 -24.24 -6.83 -8.38
CA ASN A 150 -22.95 -7.53 -8.40
C ASN A 150 -21.77 -6.65 -7.91
N ALA A 151 -22.04 -5.49 -7.33
CA ALA A 151 -21.03 -4.57 -6.89
C ALA A 151 -20.34 -5.07 -5.60
N LEU A 152 -19.02 -5.09 -5.59
CA LEU A 152 -18.21 -5.33 -4.40
C LEU A 152 -18.03 -3.99 -3.66
N LEU A 153 -18.52 -3.89 -2.43
CA LEU A 153 -18.43 -2.67 -1.63
C LEU A 153 -17.29 -2.75 -0.62
N PHE A 154 -16.34 -1.85 -0.75
CA PHE A 154 -15.28 -1.62 0.23
C PHE A 154 -15.57 -0.37 1.04
N ILE A 155 -15.30 -0.41 2.35
CA ILE A 155 -15.41 0.75 3.25
C ILE A 155 -14.02 1.29 3.54
N ASN A 156 -13.82 2.60 3.35
CA ASN A 156 -12.55 3.26 3.63
C ASN A 156 -12.42 3.55 5.12
N ASP A 157 -11.32 3.15 5.74
CA ASP A 157 -10.86 3.40 7.12
C ASP A 157 -11.79 2.83 8.23
N HIS A 158 -13.10 2.90 8.09
CA HIS A 158 -14.09 2.53 9.10
C HIS A 158 -14.33 1.01 9.15
N TRP A 159 -13.27 0.25 9.46
CA TRP A 159 -13.31 -1.21 9.44
C TRP A 159 -14.28 -1.83 10.47
N GLN A 160 -14.49 -1.17 11.62
CA GLN A 160 -15.41 -1.65 12.65
C GLN A 160 -16.87 -1.62 12.16
N GLU A 161 -17.26 -0.52 11.56
CA GLU A 161 -18.58 -0.32 10.98
C GLU A 161 -18.77 -1.20 9.73
N ALA A 162 -17.71 -1.41 8.95
CA ALA A 162 -17.74 -2.33 7.81
C ALA A 162 -18.06 -3.76 8.24
N ILE A 163 -17.38 -4.26 9.29
CA ILE A 163 -17.64 -5.58 9.86
C ILE A 163 -19.09 -5.65 10.42
N ALA A 164 -19.50 -4.65 11.20
CA ALA A 164 -20.82 -4.63 11.81
C ALA A 164 -21.96 -4.62 10.79
N ALA A 165 -21.76 -3.95 9.66
CA ALA A 165 -22.75 -3.87 8.57
C ALA A 165 -22.66 -5.04 7.57
N GLY A 166 -21.59 -5.85 7.60
CA GLY A 166 -21.37 -6.95 6.66
C GLY A 166 -20.98 -6.47 5.27
N ALA A 167 -20.10 -5.45 5.18
CA ALA A 167 -19.54 -5.02 3.91
C ALA A 167 -18.65 -6.12 3.30
N TYR A 168 -18.44 -6.07 1.98
CA TYR A 168 -17.57 -7.02 1.30
C TYR A 168 -16.11 -6.94 1.76
N GLY A 169 -15.62 -5.75 2.04
CA GLY A 169 -14.24 -5.56 2.47
C GLY A 169 -13.95 -4.16 2.99
N VAL A 170 -12.71 -3.95 3.38
CA VAL A 170 -12.20 -2.67 3.85
C VAL A 170 -11.01 -2.21 3.02
N HIS A 171 -10.85 -0.90 2.92
CA HIS A 171 -9.66 -0.27 2.37
C HIS A 171 -8.99 0.54 3.49
N LEU A 172 -7.76 0.17 3.83
CA LEU A 172 -6.99 0.83 4.87
C LEU A 172 -5.75 1.50 4.25
N GLY A 173 -5.50 2.75 4.61
CA GLY A 173 -4.23 3.40 4.35
C GLY A 173 -3.11 2.80 5.21
N GLN A 174 -1.86 3.17 4.94
CA GLN A 174 -0.71 2.68 5.71
C GLN A 174 -0.77 3.11 7.18
N GLU A 175 -1.24 4.33 7.44
CA GLU A 175 -1.42 4.86 8.80
C GLU A 175 -2.54 4.11 9.53
N ASP A 176 -3.67 3.90 8.85
CA ASP A 176 -4.83 3.21 9.44
C ASP A 176 -4.54 1.73 9.75
N MET A 177 -3.65 1.10 8.98
CA MET A 177 -3.23 -0.29 9.26
C MET A 177 -2.49 -0.45 10.59
N GLN A 178 -1.82 0.59 11.08
CA GLN A 178 -1.09 0.53 12.36
C GLN A 178 -2.05 0.44 13.54
N ASP A 179 -3.21 1.08 13.43
CA ASP A 179 -4.23 1.15 14.48
C ASP A 179 -5.32 0.09 14.31
N ALA A 180 -5.41 -0.54 13.14
CA ALA A 180 -6.42 -1.54 12.84
C ALA A 180 -6.12 -2.90 13.49
N GLN A 181 -7.15 -3.54 14.03
CA GLN A 181 -7.06 -4.92 14.52
C GLN A 181 -7.15 -5.91 13.35
N LEU A 182 -6.03 -6.11 12.64
CA LEU A 182 -5.98 -6.91 11.42
C LEU A 182 -6.49 -8.34 11.60
N GLU A 183 -6.25 -8.96 12.77
CA GLU A 183 -6.76 -10.30 13.09
C GLU A 183 -8.29 -10.34 13.16
N LYS A 184 -8.91 -9.28 13.67
CA LYS A 184 -10.37 -9.16 13.72
C LYS A 184 -10.96 -8.97 12.32
N ILE A 185 -10.32 -8.16 11.49
CA ILE A 185 -10.73 -7.98 10.09
C ILE A 185 -10.59 -9.29 9.31
N ARG A 186 -9.52 -10.04 9.56
CA ARG A 186 -9.25 -11.32 8.89
C ARG A 186 -10.27 -12.41 9.25
N SER A 187 -10.77 -12.40 10.49
CA SER A 187 -11.70 -13.41 10.99
C SER A 187 -13.17 -13.10 10.73
N SER A 188 -13.46 -11.95 10.13
CA SER A 188 -14.83 -11.51 9.82
C SER A 188 -15.18 -11.84 8.37
#